data_bbb81ae90d8a21c7167a39ced38d6e59
#
_entry.id   bbb81ae90d8a21c7167a39ced38d6e59
#
_cell.length_a   1.000
_cell.length_b   1.000
_cell.length_c   1.000
_cell.angle_alpha   90.00
_cell.angle_beta   90.00
_cell.angle_gamma   90.00
#
_symmetry.space_group_name_H-M   'P 1'
#
loop_
_entity.id
_entity.type
_entity.pdbx_description
1 polymer ?
#
loop_
_entity_poly.entity_id
_entity_poly.type
_entity_poly.pdbx_seq_one_letter_code
_entity_poly.pdbx_strand_id
1 'polypeptide(L)'
;MGYTTYLIVCALLSLLALTGISMMSKVRTSVAGNLLLSFCLLAGFIVTMLFYGIFEVPTIYVLVLVGSVMGAILARRVKMIEMPQTVAMLNGLGGLAGAIVGALTLVGIGVKPSDYPIFVNFTASLAVVVGMVTFAGSMVAAAKLHRLLPQHPVVWKGHRAIVTGLIAGSVVIVLLSLLIGQDYGILSNSYFNLTIGVVLGTLFGYAFAVRVGGADMPITISLLTSLAGVAAAIAGMAIGDLLVVAIGGIVGSSGLILTQIMCKAMNRKLAVILMGKTSAAMPDPIAVTAVQVAAEPVAETKKEETLGDALRSAKRAIIVPGYGMALAQAQHQVRQLADKLEANG
;
A
#
# COMPACT_ATOMS: atom_id res chain seq x y z
N MET A 1 -17.69 -15.68 -26.94
CA MET A 1 -16.27 -15.42 -27.23
C MET A 1 -15.50 -16.73 -27.05
N GLY A 2 -14.65 -17.16 -28.00
CA GLY A 2 -13.86 -18.38 -27.82
C GLY A 2 -12.71 -18.18 -26.80
N TYR A 3 -12.30 -19.25 -26.11
CA TYR A 3 -11.22 -19.19 -25.10
C TYR A 3 -9.90 -18.61 -25.66
N THR A 4 -9.52 -19.04 -26.90
CA THR A 4 -8.31 -18.53 -27.57
C THR A 4 -8.38 -17.02 -27.83
N THR A 5 -9.53 -16.52 -28.28
CA THR A 5 -9.75 -15.07 -28.48
C THR A 5 -9.67 -14.30 -27.18
N TYR A 6 -10.24 -14.85 -26.11
CA TYR A 6 -10.11 -14.26 -24.76
C TYR A 6 -8.65 -14.14 -24.33
N LEU A 7 -7.85 -15.20 -24.49
CA LEU A 7 -6.41 -15.19 -24.15
C LEU A 7 -5.62 -14.12 -24.93
N ILE A 8 -5.87 -14.02 -26.23
CA ILE A 8 -5.19 -13.01 -27.09
C ILE A 8 -5.53 -11.60 -26.63
N VAL A 9 -6.81 -11.33 -26.35
CA VAL A 9 -7.26 -10.01 -25.87
C VAL A 9 -6.67 -9.70 -24.50
N CYS A 10 -6.65 -10.67 -23.57
CA CYS A 10 -6.01 -10.50 -22.25
C CYS A 10 -4.51 -10.18 -22.38
N ALA A 11 -3.79 -10.87 -23.27
CA ALA A 11 -2.38 -10.60 -23.52
C ALA A 11 -2.16 -9.18 -24.09
N LEU A 12 -2.97 -8.76 -25.04
CA LEU A 12 -2.91 -7.40 -25.62
C LEU A 12 -3.22 -6.33 -24.57
N LEU A 13 -4.26 -6.50 -23.76
CA LEU A 13 -4.60 -5.57 -22.67
C LEU A 13 -3.49 -5.49 -21.62
N SER A 14 -2.85 -6.61 -21.28
CA SER A 14 -1.73 -6.66 -20.36
C SER A 14 -0.51 -5.90 -20.90
N LEU A 15 -0.19 -6.05 -22.19
CA LEU A 15 0.88 -5.29 -22.85
C LEU A 15 0.56 -3.79 -22.90
N LEU A 16 -0.68 -3.43 -23.21
CA LEU A 16 -1.13 -2.03 -23.18
C LEU A 16 -1.06 -1.45 -21.76
N ALA A 17 -1.42 -2.21 -20.74
CA ALA A 17 -1.29 -1.78 -19.35
C ALA A 17 0.18 -1.54 -18.96
N LEU A 18 1.10 -2.42 -19.37
CA LEU A 18 2.54 -2.21 -19.16
C LEU A 18 3.05 -0.92 -19.83
N THR A 19 2.62 -0.66 -21.07
CA THR A 19 3.00 0.59 -21.77
C THR A 19 2.41 1.80 -21.07
N GLY A 20 1.16 1.74 -20.58
CA GLY A 20 0.52 2.79 -19.79
C GLY A 20 1.31 3.12 -18.51
N ILE A 21 1.72 2.10 -17.76
CA ILE A 21 2.53 2.28 -16.54
C ILE A 21 3.91 2.89 -16.90
N SER A 22 4.54 2.41 -17.97
CA SER A 22 5.81 2.99 -18.46
C SER A 22 5.67 4.47 -18.85
N MET A 23 4.56 4.85 -19.48
CA MET A 23 4.28 6.25 -19.83
C MET A 23 4.03 7.12 -18.58
N MET A 24 3.45 6.57 -17.52
CA MET A 24 3.23 7.28 -16.26
C MET A 24 4.53 7.59 -15.51
N SER A 25 5.62 6.88 -15.78
CA SER A 25 6.92 7.14 -15.16
C SER A 25 7.55 8.48 -15.60
N LYS A 26 7.09 9.06 -16.72
CA LYS A 26 7.57 10.34 -17.25
C LYS A 26 6.48 11.40 -17.10
N VAL A 27 6.79 12.54 -16.49
CA VAL A 27 5.85 13.64 -16.25
C VAL A 27 5.15 14.09 -17.54
N ARG A 28 5.87 14.17 -18.67
CA ARG A 28 5.32 14.64 -19.95
C ARG A 28 4.25 13.71 -20.53
N THR A 29 4.32 12.41 -20.27
CA THR A 29 3.42 11.40 -20.83
C THR A 29 2.49 10.79 -19.80
N SER A 30 2.55 11.23 -18.52
CA SER A 30 1.79 10.63 -17.42
C SER A 30 0.28 10.71 -17.62
N VAL A 31 -0.24 11.82 -18.15
CA VAL A 31 -1.67 11.99 -18.42
C VAL A 31 -2.16 11.00 -19.48
N ALA A 32 -1.39 10.85 -20.58
CA ALA A 32 -1.72 9.89 -21.65
C ALA A 32 -1.62 8.44 -21.14
N GLY A 33 -0.62 8.14 -20.31
CA GLY A 33 -0.47 6.83 -19.67
C GLY A 33 -1.65 6.48 -18.76
N ASN A 34 -2.12 7.43 -17.96
CA ASN A 34 -3.29 7.24 -17.12
C ASN A 34 -4.58 7.02 -17.92
N LEU A 35 -4.75 7.76 -19.03
CA LEU A 35 -5.89 7.57 -19.94
C LEU A 35 -5.86 6.19 -20.59
N LEU A 36 -4.68 5.73 -21.01
CA LEU A 36 -4.49 4.39 -21.57
C LEU A 36 -4.84 3.30 -20.56
N LEU A 37 -4.40 3.43 -19.31
CA LEU A 37 -4.76 2.49 -18.25
C LEU A 37 -6.26 2.48 -17.96
N SER A 38 -6.91 3.64 -17.94
CA SER A 38 -8.36 3.76 -17.76
C SER A 38 -9.11 3.05 -18.88
N PHE A 39 -8.64 3.20 -20.11
CA PHE A 39 -9.17 2.46 -21.28
C PHE A 39 -8.96 0.94 -21.14
N CYS A 40 -7.76 0.50 -20.72
CA CYS A 40 -7.48 -0.92 -20.48
C CYS A 40 -8.39 -1.53 -19.41
N LEU A 41 -8.66 -0.79 -18.32
CA LEU A 41 -9.57 -1.24 -17.25
C LEU A 41 -11.00 -1.38 -17.76
N LEU A 42 -11.50 -0.39 -18.51
CA LEU A 42 -12.85 -0.43 -19.10
C LEU A 42 -12.98 -1.57 -20.12
N ALA A 43 -12.00 -1.72 -21.01
CA ALA A 43 -11.97 -2.79 -21.99
C ALA A 43 -11.88 -4.18 -21.32
N GLY A 44 -11.04 -4.32 -20.29
CA GLY A 44 -10.92 -5.55 -19.50
C GLY A 44 -12.24 -5.93 -18.83
N PHE A 45 -12.93 -4.96 -18.22
CA PHE A 45 -14.24 -5.17 -17.63
C PHE A 45 -15.25 -5.68 -18.66
N ILE A 46 -15.36 -5.03 -19.83
CA ILE A 46 -16.26 -5.44 -20.92
C ILE A 46 -15.92 -6.85 -21.43
N VAL A 47 -14.63 -7.12 -21.65
CA VAL A 47 -14.16 -8.43 -22.15
C VAL A 47 -14.47 -9.55 -21.16
N THR A 48 -14.28 -9.31 -19.86
CA THR A 48 -14.62 -10.28 -18.81
C THR A 48 -16.12 -10.53 -18.76
N MET A 49 -16.96 -9.49 -18.83
CA MET A 49 -18.41 -9.64 -18.92
C MET A 49 -18.86 -10.46 -20.13
N LEU A 50 -18.25 -10.20 -21.32
CA LEU A 50 -18.53 -10.93 -22.55
C LEU A 50 -18.10 -12.40 -22.48
N PHE A 51 -16.96 -12.67 -21.84
CA PHE A 51 -16.43 -14.04 -21.75
C PHE A 51 -17.24 -14.91 -20.80
N TYR A 52 -17.58 -14.38 -19.62
CA TYR A 52 -18.32 -15.11 -18.59
C TYR A 52 -19.85 -15.04 -18.76
N GLY A 53 -20.35 -14.23 -19.72
CA GLY A 53 -21.79 -14.12 -19.98
C GLY A 53 -22.59 -13.44 -18.86
N ILE A 54 -21.99 -12.53 -18.11
CA ILE A 54 -22.55 -11.94 -16.87
C ILE A 54 -23.45 -10.72 -17.16
N PHE A 55 -23.83 -10.49 -18.42
CA PHE A 55 -24.64 -9.31 -18.81
C PHE A 55 -26.05 -9.30 -18.21
N GLU A 56 -26.58 -10.44 -17.83
CA GLU A 56 -27.96 -10.56 -17.31
C GLU A 56 -28.08 -10.21 -15.81
N VAL A 57 -26.97 -9.88 -15.14
CA VAL A 57 -26.97 -9.59 -13.69
C VAL A 57 -27.06 -8.07 -13.47
N PRO A 58 -28.27 -7.49 -13.20
CA PRO A 58 -28.45 -6.04 -13.07
C PRO A 58 -27.71 -5.44 -11.89
N THR A 59 -27.45 -6.23 -10.83
CA THR A 59 -26.72 -5.79 -9.65
C THR A 59 -25.31 -5.28 -9.98
N ILE A 60 -24.63 -5.85 -10.97
CA ILE A 60 -23.28 -5.42 -11.38
C ILE A 60 -23.31 -3.98 -11.91
N TYR A 61 -24.29 -3.64 -12.73
CA TYR A 61 -24.41 -2.30 -13.30
C TYR A 61 -24.68 -1.26 -12.20
N VAL A 62 -25.54 -1.61 -11.23
CA VAL A 62 -25.82 -0.72 -10.09
C VAL A 62 -24.55 -0.51 -9.26
N LEU A 63 -23.81 -1.55 -8.96
CA LEU A 63 -22.56 -1.45 -8.16
C LEU A 63 -21.48 -0.66 -8.89
N VAL A 64 -21.33 -0.87 -10.21
CA VAL A 64 -20.38 -0.10 -11.05
C VAL A 64 -20.78 1.37 -11.11
N LEU A 65 -22.06 1.67 -11.27
CA LEU A 65 -22.58 3.06 -11.26
C LEU A 65 -22.31 3.73 -9.92
N VAL A 66 -22.66 3.08 -8.79
CA VAL A 66 -22.40 3.61 -7.44
C VAL A 66 -20.92 3.83 -7.23
N GLY A 67 -20.06 2.87 -7.56
CA GLY A 67 -18.61 2.99 -7.44
C GLY A 67 -18.05 4.14 -8.30
N SER A 68 -18.54 4.29 -9.53
CA SER A 68 -18.12 5.36 -10.44
C SER A 68 -18.52 6.73 -9.93
N VAL A 69 -19.74 6.89 -9.43
CA VAL A 69 -20.22 8.15 -8.83
C VAL A 69 -19.41 8.50 -7.59
N MET A 70 -19.20 7.54 -6.67
CA MET A 70 -18.37 7.74 -5.49
C MET A 70 -16.93 8.13 -5.85
N GLY A 71 -16.32 7.42 -6.80
CA GLY A 71 -14.98 7.71 -7.31
C GLY A 71 -14.88 9.11 -7.92
N ALA A 72 -15.87 9.52 -8.74
CA ALA A 72 -15.91 10.84 -9.34
C ALA A 72 -16.06 11.97 -8.30
N ILE A 73 -16.89 11.77 -7.27
CA ILE A 73 -17.03 12.71 -6.16
C ILE A 73 -15.72 12.84 -5.39
N LEU A 74 -15.08 11.70 -5.07
CA LEU A 74 -13.81 11.66 -4.36
C LEU A 74 -12.72 12.39 -5.15
N ALA A 75 -12.58 12.08 -6.44
CA ALA A 75 -11.59 12.70 -7.33
C ALA A 75 -11.72 14.23 -7.42
N ARG A 76 -12.95 14.77 -7.34
CA ARG A 76 -13.21 16.22 -7.40
C ARG A 76 -13.02 16.92 -6.06
N ARG A 77 -13.17 16.22 -4.93
CA ARG A 77 -13.15 16.83 -3.59
C ARG A 77 -11.80 16.72 -2.89
N VAL A 78 -10.98 15.76 -3.26
CA VAL A 78 -9.68 15.52 -2.60
C VAL A 78 -8.70 16.64 -2.92
N LYS A 79 -8.16 17.26 -1.87
CA LYS A 79 -7.09 18.26 -1.97
C LYS A 79 -5.74 17.57 -2.15
N MET A 80 -4.77 18.27 -2.77
CA MET A 80 -3.41 17.74 -2.99
C MET A 80 -2.75 17.22 -1.71
N ILE A 81 -2.98 17.87 -0.58
CA ILE A 81 -2.45 17.48 0.75
C ILE A 81 -3.08 16.16 1.24
N GLU A 82 -4.32 15.89 0.83
CA GLU A 82 -5.09 14.70 1.24
C GLU A 82 -4.86 13.50 0.31
N MET A 83 -4.15 13.69 -0.80
CA MET A 83 -3.90 12.63 -1.79
C MET A 83 -3.27 11.36 -1.19
N PRO A 84 -2.21 11.42 -0.36
CA PRO A 84 -1.59 10.20 0.17
C PRO A 84 -2.55 9.37 1.04
N GLN A 85 -3.39 10.02 1.85
CA GLN A 85 -4.38 9.32 2.68
C GLN A 85 -5.49 8.69 1.84
N THR A 86 -5.94 9.39 0.79
CA THR A 86 -6.96 8.89 -0.14
C THR A 86 -6.44 7.70 -0.93
N VAL A 87 -5.20 7.77 -1.42
CA VAL A 87 -4.54 6.64 -2.11
C VAL A 87 -4.42 5.45 -1.16
N ALA A 88 -4.01 5.65 0.10
CA ALA A 88 -3.95 4.59 1.08
C ALA A 88 -5.33 3.93 1.31
N MET A 89 -6.39 4.73 1.43
CA MET A 89 -7.76 4.24 1.60
C MET A 89 -8.22 3.40 0.39
N LEU A 90 -8.06 3.93 -0.83
CA LEU A 90 -8.42 3.21 -2.07
C LEU A 90 -7.64 1.89 -2.22
N ASN A 91 -6.37 1.92 -1.86
CA ASN A 91 -5.51 0.74 -1.85
C ASN A 91 -6.00 -0.33 -0.86
N GLY A 92 -6.43 0.10 0.34
CA GLY A 92 -7.07 -0.79 1.31
C GLY A 92 -8.34 -1.43 0.76
N LEU A 93 -9.20 -0.67 0.10
CA LEU A 93 -10.42 -1.20 -0.54
C LEU A 93 -10.07 -2.23 -1.64
N GLY A 94 -9.00 -2.00 -2.41
CA GLY A 94 -8.48 -2.99 -3.37
C GLY A 94 -8.03 -4.29 -2.68
N GLY A 95 -7.30 -4.20 -1.57
CA GLY A 95 -6.92 -5.36 -0.75
C GLY A 95 -8.14 -6.11 -0.20
N LEU A 96 -9.14 -5.37 0.29
CA LEU A 96 -10.40 -5.94 0.78
C LEU A 96 -11.16 -6.68 -0.34
N ALA A 97 -11.21 -6.11 -1.55
CA ALA A 97 -11.84 -6.76 -2.70
C ALA A 97 -11.17 -8.10 -3.01
N GLY A 98 -9.82 -8.16 -3.03
CA GLY A 98 -9.08 -9.40 -3.19
C GLY A 98 -9.35 -10.42 -2.08
N ALA A 99 -9.45 -9.96 -0.82
CA ALA A 99 -9.80 -10.81 0.32
C ALA A 99 -11.23 -11.37 0.21
N ILE A 100 -12.20 -10.57 -0.24
CA ILE A 100 -13.59 -11.02 -0.45
C ILE A 100 -13.64 -12.09 -1.55
N VAL A 101 -12.97 -11.89 -2.67
CA VAL A 101 -12.87 -12.89 -3.74
C VAL A 101 -12.27 -14.19 -3.20
N GLY A 102 -11.15 -14.12 -2.46
CA GLY A 102 -10.56 -15.28 -1.81
C GLY A 102 -11.52 -15.97 -0.82
N ALA A 103 -12.25 -15.20 -0.03
CA ALA A 103 -13.22 -15.70 0.94
C ALA A 103 -14.38 -16.45 0.26
N LEU A 104 -14.98 -15.87 -0.78
CA LEU A 104 -16.06 -16.50 -1.54
C LEU A 104 -15.58 -17.80 -2.20
N THR A 105 -14.37 -17.77 -2.77
CA THR A 105 -13.73 -18.95 -3.37
C THR A 105 -13.52 -20.06 -2.34
N LEU A 106 -13.01 -19.71 -1.14
CA LEU A 106 -12.74 -20.69 -0.07
C LEU A 106 -14.02 -21.38 0.44
N VAL A 107 -15.13 -20.65 0.45
CA VAL A 107 -16.46 -21.16 0.85
C VAL A 107 -17.14 -21.89 -0.32
N GLY A 108 -16.61 -21.78 -1.54
CA GLY A 108 -17.20 -22.43 -2.72
C GLY A 108 -18.36 -21.66 -3.34
N ILE A 109 -18.51 -20.36 -3.03
CA ILE A 109 -19.58 -19.53 -3.57
C ILE A 109 -19.14 -18.92 -4.91
N GLY A 110 -19.90 -19.20 -5.97
CA GLY A 110 -19.69 -18.59 -7.31
C GLY A 110 -18.49 -19.12 -8.06
N VAL A 111 -17.84 -20.18 -7.62
CA VAL A 111 -16.68 -20.80 -8.26
C VAL A 111 -17.09 -22.12 -8.89
N LYS A 112 -16.65 -22.33 -10.17
CA LYS A 112 -16.83 -23.62 -10.84
C LYS A 112 -15.93 -24.67 -10.17
N PRO A 113 -16.36 -25.96 -10.11
CA PRO A 113 -15.48 -27.03 -9.66
C PRO A 113 -14.17 -27.00 -10.46
N SER A 114 -13.07 -27.02 -9.75
CA SER A 114 -11.73 -27.01 -10.39
C SER A 114 -11.12 -28.42 -10.34
N ASP A 115 -10.37 -28.76 -11.38
CA ASP A 115 -9.58 -29.99 -11.42
C ASP A 115 -8.45 -30.01 -10.37
N TYR A 116 -8.15 -28.83 -9.79
CA TYR A 116 -7.08 -28.63 -8.80
C TYR A 116 -7.58 -27.96 -7.52
N PRO A 117 -8.44 -28.61 -6.74
CA PRO A 117 -9.07 -27.99 -5.55
C PRO A 117 -8.05 -27.56 -4.49
N ILE A 118 -6.96 -28.30 -4.32
CA ILE A 118 -5.89 -27.98 -3.38
C ILE A 118 -5.23 -26.65 -3.74
N PHE A 119 -4.93 -26.42 -5.02
CA PHE A 119 -4.35 -25.16 -5.49
C PHE A 119 -5.31 -23.98 -5.30
N VAL A 120 -6.60 -24.18 -5.60
CA VAL A 120 -7.66 -23.16 -5.40
C VAL A 120 -7.78 -22.80 -3.92
N ASN A 121 -7.85 -23.77 -3.03
CA ASN A 121 -7.96 -23.52 -1.59
C ASN A 121 -6.72 -22.78 -1.04
N PHE A 122 -5.53 -23.18 -1.47
CA PHE A 122 -4.29 -22.53 -1.10
C PHE A 122 -4.23 -21.06 -1.57
N THR A 123 -4.52 -20.82 -2.84
CA THR A 123 -4.49 -19.46 -3.41
C THR A 123 -5.61 -18.61 -2.82
N ALA A 124 -6.80 -19.15 -2.58
CA ALA A 124 -7.90 -18.44 -1.95
C ALA A 124 -7.58 -18.03 -0.50
N SER A 125 -7.03 -18.95 0.31
CA SER A 125 -6.58 -18.62 1.67
C SER A 125 -5.48 -17.57 1.68
N LEU A 126 -4.52 -17.68 0.78
CA LEU A 126 -3.44 -16.70 0.63
C LEU A 126 -3.99 -15.32 0.21
N ALA A 127 -4.97 -15.27 -0.71
CA ALA A 127 -5.63 -14.03 -1.12
C ALA A 127 -6.36 -13.37 0.07
N VAL A 128 -7.05 -14.14 0.91
CA VAL A 128 -7.68 -13.64 2.14
C VAL A 128 -6.64 -13.00 3.06
N VAL A 129 -5.57 -13.71 3.38
CA VAL A 129 -4.55 -13.20 4.32
C VAL A 129 -3.88 -11.95 3.77
N VAL A 130 -3.34 -11.99 2.55
CA VAL A 130 -2.62 -10.85 1.95
C VAL A 130 -3.56 -9.66 1.72
N GLY A 131 -4.79 -9.90 1.28
CA GLY A 131 -5.80 -8.88 1.11
C GLY A 131 -6.18 -8.20 2.43
N MET A 132 -6.36 -8.96 3.52
CA MET A 132 -6.66 -8.41 4.85
C MET A 132 -5.48 -7.66 5.46
N VAL A 133 -4.25 -8.13 5.27
CA VAL A 133 -3.03 -7.39 5.64
C VAL A 133 -3.00 -6.03 4.94
N THR A 134 -3.26 -6.02 3.64
CA THR A 134 -3.28 -4.81 2.83
C THR A 134 -4.39 -3.87 3.27
N PHE A 135 -5.59 -4.37 3.49
CA PHE A 135 -6.74 -3.59 3.96
C PHE A 135 -6.44 -2.93 5.31
N ALA A 136 -6.12 -3.72 6.33
CA ALA A 136 -5.89 -3.22 7.67
C ALA A 136 -4.68 -2.27 7.72
N GLY A 137 -3.57 -2.63 7.07
CA GLY A 137 -2.38 -1.80 6.98
C GLY A 137 -2.65 -0.45 6.31
N SER A 138 -3.42 -0.45 5.22
CA SER A 138 -3.77 0.76 4.48
C SER A 138 -4.74 1.65 5.26
N MET A 139 -5.69 1.08 6.00
CA MET A 139 -6.59 1.84 6.87
C MET A 139 -5.82 2.53 8.01
N VAL A 140 -4.86 1.83 8.62
CA VAL A 140 -3.97 2.42 9.64
C VAL A 140 -3.10 3.53 9.04
N ALA A 141 -2.55 3.32 7.84
CA ALA A 141 -1.74 4.34 7.15
C ALA A 141 -2.59 5.60 6.84
N ALA A 142 -3.80 5.43 6.31
CA ALA A 142 -4.73 6.52 6.05
C ALA A 142 -5.10 7.26 7.35
N ALA A 143 -5.43 6.52 8.42
CA ALA A 143 -5.78 7.10 9.71
C ALA A 143 -4.63 7.89 10.36
N LYS A 144 -3.38 7.42 10.23
CA LYS A 144 -2.19 8.16 10.69
C LYS A 144 -1.98 9.45 9.89
N LEU A 145 -2.10 9.40 8.57
CA LEU A 145 -1.97 10.58 7.71
C LEU A 145 -3.08 11.59 7.97
N HIS A 146 -4.29 11.12 8.27
CA HIS A 146 -5.43 11.98 8.65
C HIS A 146 -5.36 12.44 10.12
N ARG A 147 -4.30 12.10 10.87
CA ARG A 147 -4.11 12.44 12.30
C ARG A 147 -5.16 11.86 13.25
N LEU A 148 -5.92 10.86 12.82
CA LEU A 148 -6.81 10.09 13.71
C LEU A 148 -6.02 9.18 14.66
N LEU A 149 -4.84 8.75 14.22
CA LEU A 149 -3.87 8.00 15.02
C LEU A 149 -2.58 8.80 15.18
N PRO A 150 -1.82 8.55 16.27
CA PRO A 150 -0.54 9.20 16.50
C PRO A 150 0.41 8.99 15.31
N GLN A 151 1.04 10.06 14.81
CA GLN A 151 1.97 9.97 13.68
C GLN A 151 3.33 9.38 14.08
N HIS A 152 3.66 9.39 15.37
CA HIS A 152 4.87 8.74 15.86
C HIS A 152 4.75 7.21 15.77
N PRO A 153 5.89 6.48 15.65
CA PRO A 153 5.90 5.03 15.69
C PRO A 153 5.38 4.52 17.04
N VAL A 154 4.38 3.65 17.02
CA VAL A 154 3.89 2.98 18.23
C VAL A 154 4.50 1.59 18.30
N VAL A 155 5.38 1.37 19.25
CA VAL A 155 6.08 0.11 19.44
C VAL A 155 5.74 -0.46 20.81
N TRP A 156 5.16 -1.66 20.85
CA TRP A 156 4.83 -2.36 22.10
C TRP A 156 6.01 -3.17 22.61
N LYS A 157 6.02 -3.46 23.93
CA LYS A 157 6.97 -4.41 24.49
C LYS A 157 6.81 -5.77 23.82
N GLY A 158 7.87 -6.31 23.21
CA GLY A 158 7.79 -7.58 22.47
C GLY A 158 7.18 -7.48 21.06
N HIS A 159 7.02 -6.29 20.50
CA HIS A 159 6.39 -6.07 19.17
C HIS A 159 6.97 -6.97 18.07
N ARG A 160 8.30 -7.22 18.09
CA ARG A 160 8.95 -8.13 17.13
C ARG A 160 8.40 -9.56 17.26
N ALA A 161 8.24 -10.07 18.47
CA ALA A 161 7.70 -11.40 18.71
C ALA A 161 6.24 -11.51 18.26
N ILE A 162 5.42 -10.46 18.53
CA ILE A 162 4.03 -10.37 18.06
C ILE A 162 3.97 -10.45 16.53
N VAL A 163 4.72 -9.59 15.83
CA VAL A 163 4.73 -9.57 14.36
C VAL A 163 5.24 -10.89 13.78
N THR A 164 6.31 -11.46 14.33
CA THR A 164 6.83 -12.76 13.89
C THR A 164 5.81 -13.88 14.13
N GLY A 165 5.13 -13.85 15.27
CA GLY A 165 4.05 -14.82 15.59
C GLY A 165 2.86 -14.69 14.63
N LEU A 166 2.45 -13.46 14.29
CA LEU A 166 1.37 -13.22 13.32
C LEU A 166 1.75 -13.66 11.90
N ILE A 167 2.98 -13.45 11.48
CA ILE A 167 3.49 -13.96 10.19
C ILE A 167 3.49 -15.49 10.21
N ALA A 168 4.06 -16.11 11.24
CA ALA A 168 4.10 -17.56 11.36
C ALA A 168 2.67 -18.16 11.38
N GLY A 169 1.77 -17.58 12.15
CA GLY A 169 0.36 -17.98 12.18
C GLY A 169 -0.32 -17.85 10.83
N SER A 170 -0.06 -16.74 10.10
CA SER A 170 -0.57 -16.52 8.75
C SER A 170 -0.05 -17.57 7.75
N VAL A 171 1.22 -17.93 7.84
CA VAL A 171 1.79 -19.00 7.01
C VAL A 171 1.15 -20.34 7.35
N VAL A 172 1.02 -20.64 8.64
CA VAL A 172 0.41 -21.91 9.10
C VAL A 172 -1.04 -22.03 8.59
N ILE A 173 -1.87 -21.00 8.71
CA ILE A 173 -3.26 -21.09 8.26
C ILE A 173 -3.37 -21.24 6.73
N VAL A 174 -2.47 -20.60 5.97
CA VAL A 174 -2.39 -20.79 4.52
C VAL A 174 -1.96 -22.22 4.17
N LEU A 175 -1.04 -22.82 4.91
CA LEU A 175 -0.67 -24.22 4.72
C LEU A 175 -1.78 -25.17 5.15
N LEU A 176 -2.52 -24.88 6.22
CA LEU A 176 -3.66 -25.68 6.65
C LEU A 176 -4.80 -25.68 5.60
N SER A 177 -4.88 -24.67 4.74
CA SER A 177 -5.87 -24.66 3.66
C SER A 177 -5.66 -25.81 2.64
N LEU A 178 -4.47 -26.41 2.59
CA LEU A 178 -4.18 -27.61 1.77
C LEU A 178 -4.96 -28.84 2.25
N LEU A 179 -5.40 -28.83 3.52
CA LEU A 179 -6.15 -29.93 4.14
C LEU A 179 -7.66 -29.79 3.92
N ILE A 180 -8.14 -28.68 3.35
CA ILE A 180 -9.57 -28.44 3.08
C ILE A 180 -10.10 -29.51 2.11
N GLY A 181 -11.18 -30.16 2.50
CA GLY A 181 -11.76 -31.29 1.74
C GLY A 181 -11.19 -32.67 2.13
N GLN A 182 -10.28 -32.74 3.13
CA GLN A 182 -9.79 -33.97 3.75
C GLN A 182 -10.51 -34.20 5.08
N ASP A 183 -10.47 -35.42 5.61
CA ASP A 183 -11.20 -35.83 6.83
C ASP A 183 -10.41 -35.50 8.11
N TYR A 184 -9.99 -34.25 8.27
CA TYR A 184 -9.19 -33.76 9.43
C TYR A 184 -10.02 -32.89 10.40
N GLY A 185 -11.35 -33.05 10.41
CA GLY A 185 -12.23 -32.36 11.32
C GLY A 185 -12.22 -30.82 11.16
N ILE A 186 -12.03 -30.08 12.26
CA ILE A 186 -12.14 -28.63 12.26
C ILE A 186 -11.03 -27.95 11.43
N LEU A 187 -9.87 -28.57 11.29
CA LEU A 187 -8.73 -28.03 10.54
C LEU A 187 -8.96 -28.04 9.03
N SER A 188 -9.82 -28.92 8.53
CA SER A 188 -10.21 -29.00 7.12
C SER A 188 -11.43 -28.15 6.78
N ASN A 189 -11.97 -27.41 7.76
CA ASN A 189 -13.16 -26.59 7.57
C ASN A 189 -12.81 -25.25 6.93
N SER A 190 -13.42 -24.94 5.76
CA SER A 190 -13.24 -23.68 5.04
C SER A 190 -13.58 -22.45 5.88
N TYR A 191 -14.63 -22.50 6.68
CA TYR A 191 -15.04 -21.37 7.55
C TYR A 191 -14.03 -21.12 8.68
N PHE A 192 -13.45 -22.17 9.25
CA PHE A 192 -12.38 -22.04 10.24
C PHE A 192 -11.16 -21.37 9.63
N ASN A 193 -10.70 -21.87 8.47
CA ASN A 193 -9.56 -21.30 7.74
C ASN A 193 -9.81 -19.83 7.38
N LEU A 194 -10.99 -19.50 6.85
CA LEU A 194 -11.40 -18.15 6.51
C LEU A 194 -11.36 -17.23 7.74
N THR A 195 -12.00 -17.64 8.85
CA THR A 195 -12.11 -16.79 10.06
C THR A 195 -10.72 -16.48 10.63
N ILE A 196 -9.89 -17.52 10.79
CA ILE A 196 -8.53 -17.34 11.32
C ILE A 196 -7.67 -16.53 10.35
N GLY A 197 -7.78 -16.77 9.03
CA GLY A 197 -7.07 -15.99 8.01
C GLY A 197 -7.42 -14.52 8.04
N VAL A 198 -8.69 -14.17 8.17
CA VAL A 198 -9.17 -12.77 8.31
C VAL A 198 -8.61 -12.14 9.59
N VAL A 199 -8.70 -12.83 10.73
CA VAL A 199 -8.20 -12.30 12.02
C VAL A 199 -6.69 -12.08 11.98
N LEU A 200 -5.93 -13.08 11.56
CA LEU A 200 -4.46 -13.00 11.49
C LEU A 200 -4.01 -11.94 10.49
N GLY A 201 -4.62 -11.88 9.30
CA GLY A 201 -4.31 -10.87 8.29
C GLY A 201 -4.58 -9.45 8.79
N THR A 202 -5.74 -9.24 9.45
CA THR A 202 -6.10 -7.94 10.03
C THR A 202 -5.14 -7.52 11.13
N LEU A 203 -4.86 -8.41 12.08
CA LEU A 203 -3.94 -8.14 13.19
C LEU A 203 -2.52 -7.87 12.70
N PHE A 204 -2.05 -8.63 11.71
CA PHE A 204 -0.73 -8.41 11.13
C PHE A 204 -0.64 -7.08 10.39
N GLY A 205 -1.63 -6.75 9.53
CA GLY A 205 -1.68 -5.47 8.83
C GLY A 205 -1.70 -4.28 9.79
N TYR A 206 -2.48 -4.37 10.87
CA TYR A 206 -2.53 -3.36 11.93
C TYR A 206 -1.18 -3.23 12.65
N ALA A 207 -0.64 -4.34 13.16
CA ALA A 207 0.63 -4.36 13.89
C ALA A 207 1.81 -3.87 13.04
N PHE A 208 1.81 -4.20 11.74
CA PHE A 208 2.80 -3.72 10.79
C PHE A 208 2.72 -2.20 10.60
N ALA A 209 1.55 -1.66 10.27
CA ALA A 209 1.41 -0.26 9.91
C ALA A 209 1.47 0.71 11.11
N VAL A 210 1.00 0.28 12.29
CA VAL A 210 1.00 1.13 13.49
C VAL A 210 2.41 1.50 13.95
N ARG A 211 3.38 0.66 13.65
CA ARG A 211 4.78 0.82 14.00
C ARG A 211 5.54 1.82 13.11
N VAL A 212 5.04 2.07 11.90
CA VAL A 212 5.70 2.97 10.95
C VAL A 212 5.37 4.41 11.29
N GLY A 213 6.39 5.28 11.34
CA GLY A 213 6.23 6.71 11.58
C GLY A 213 5.69 7.44 10.34
N GLY A 214 5.07 8.61 10.55
CA GLY A 214 4.48 9.42 9.49
C GLY A 214 5.46 9.80 8.36
N ALA A 215 6.73 10.00 8.69
CA ALA A 215 7.78 10.32 7.72
C ALA A 215 8.06 9.16 6.75
N ASP A 216 7.95 7.90 7.20
CA ASP A 216 8.17 6.70 6.38
C ASP A 216 6.86 6.17 5.75
N MET A 217 5.71 6.85 5.98
CA MET A 217 4.40 6.45 5.45
C MET A 217 4.34 6.35 3.92
N PRO A 218 4.94 7.26 3.13
CA PRO A 218 4.93 7.14 1.68
C PRO A 218 5.51 5.82 1.17
N ILE A 219 6.61 5.34 1.80
CA ILE A 219 7.22 4.04 1.47
C ILE A 219 6.27 2.90 1.84
N THR A 220 5.63 3.00 3.01
CA THR A 220 4.68 1.98 3.47
C THR A 220 3.45 1.90 2.58
N ILE A 221 2.90 3.04 2.14
CA ILE A 221 1.77 3.08 1.20
C ILE A 221 2.16 2.44 -0.13
N SER A 222 3.34 2.75 -0.67
CA SER A 222 3.84 2.13 -1.90
C SER A 222 3.98 0.62 -1.77
N LEU A 223 4.49 0.11 -0.63
CA LEU A 223 4.57 -1.31 -0.34
C LEU A 223 3.17 -1.96 -0.25
N LEU A 224 2.23 -1.31 0.45
CA LEU A 224 0.86 -1.81 0.56
C LEU A 224 0.14 -1.81 -0.80
N THR A 225 0.44 -0.84 -1.69
CA THR A 225 -0.04 -0.84 -3.09
C THR A 225 0.48 -2.05 -3.85
N SER A 226 1.75 -2.38 -3.67
CA SER A 226 2.32 -3.61 -4.23
C SER A 226 1.62 -4.86 -3.70
N LEU A 227 1.38 -4.93 -2.38
CA LEU A 227 0.66 -6.06 -1.77
C LEU A 227 -0.79 -6.15 -2.26
N ALA A 228 -1.48 -5.03 -2.53
CA ALA A 228 -2.81 -5.04 -3.14
C ALA A 228 -2.77 -5.68 -4.55
N GLY A 229 -1.78 -5.32 -5.35
CA GLY A 229 -1.57 -5.94 -6.68
C GLY A 229 -1.30 -7.44 -6.57
N VAL A 230 -0.45 -7.86 -5.63
CA VAL A 230 -0.17 -9.27 -5.36
C VAL A 230 -1.43 -10.00 -4.88
N ALA A 231 -2.22 -9.41 -3.98
CA ALA A 231 -3.49 -9.99 -3.52
C ALA A 231 -4.47 -10.19 -4.69
N ALA A 232 -4.58 -9.20 -5.59
CA ALA A 232 -5.40 -9.30 -6.79
C ALA A 232 -4.91 -10.42 -7.72
N ALA A 233 -3.59 -10.55 -7.96
CA ALA A 233 -3.03 -11.62 -8.76
C ALA A 233 -3.34 -13.01 -8.18
N ILE A 234 -3.18 -13.16 -6.86
CA ILE A 234 -3.47 -14.42 -6.15
C ILE A 234 -4.97 -14.73 -6.20
N ALA A 235 -5.83 -13.73 -5.99
CA ALA A 235 -7.29 -13.89 -6.15
C ALA A 235 -7.66 -14.29 -7.58
N GLY A 236 -7.00 -13.70 -8.59
CA GLY A 236 -7.15 -14.10 -9.99
C GLY A 236 -6.78 -15.56 -10.25
N MET A 237 -5.69 -16.05 -9.62
CA MET A 237 -5.33 -17.48 -9.68
C MET A 237 -6.39 -18.38 -9.04
N ALA A 238 -6.97 -17.95 -7.93
CA ALA A 238 -8.00 -18.71 -7.22
C ALA A 238 -9.29 -18.86 -8.06
N ILE A 239 -9.67 -17.83 -8.81
CA ILE A 239 -10.86 -17.87 -9.70
C ILE A 239 -10.56 -18.29 -11.14
N GLY A 240 -9.29 -18.49 -11.49
CA GLY A 240 -8.86 -18.89 -12.84
C GLY A 240 -8.93 -17.77 -13.88
N ASP A 241 -8.91 -16.49 -13.48
CA ASP A 241 -8.94 -15.33 -14.39
C ASP A 241 -7.53 -14.81 -14.70
N LEU A 242 -7.06 -15.12 -15.91
CA LEU A 242 -5.72 -14.77 -16.38
C LEU A 242 -5.50 -13.25 -16.51
N LEU A 243 -6.54 -12.47 -16.82
CA LEU A 243 -6.43 -11.02 -16.93
C LEU A 243 -6.14 -10.40 -15.57
N VAL A 244 -6.88 -10.85 -14.54
CA VAL A 244 -6.67 -10.38 -13.16
C VAL A 244 -5.30 -10.79 -12.64
N VAL A 245 -4.83 -12.01 -12.95
CA VAL A 245 -3.47 -12.47 -12.61
C VAL A 245 -2.42 -11.58 -13.24
N ALA A 246 -2.53 -11.31 -14.55
CA ALA A 246 -1.55 -10.52 -15.30
C ALA A 246 -1.50 -9.08 -14.80
N ILE A 247 -2.64 -8.41 -14.70
CA ILE A 247 -2.71 -7.01 -14.24
C ILE A 247 -2.27 -6.89 -12.78
N GLY A 248 -2.73 -7.79 -11.91
CA GLY A 248 -2.32 -7.82 -10.50
C GLY A 248 -0.82 -8.04 -10.33
N GLY A 249 -0.23 -8.95 -11.12
CA GLY A 249 1.21 -9.20 -11.13
C GLY A 249 2.02 -7.98 -11.60
N ILE A 250 1.56 -7.30 -12.65
CA ILE A 250 2.18 -6.06 -13.17
C ILE A 250 2.14 -4.96 -12.11
N VAL A 251 0.97 -4.72 -11.51
CA VAL A 251 0.79 -3.71 -10.46
C VAL A 251 1.63 -4.05 -9.23
N GLY A 252 1.62 -5.31 -8.82
CA GLY A 252 2.41 -5.78 -7.66
C GLY A 252 3.91 -5.58 -7.86
N SER A 253 4.45 -5.98 -9.01
CA SER A 253 5.87 -5.85 -9.33
C SER A 253 6.29 -4.38 -9.50
N SER A 254 5.50 -3.57 -10.21
CA SER A 254 5.78 -2.14 -10.38
C SER A 254 5.74 -1.38 -9.06
N GLY A 255 4.81 -1.72 -8.16
CA GLY A 255 4.73 -1.17 -6.82
C GLY A 255 5.96 -1.52 -5.95
N LEU A 256 6.49 -2.75 -6.05
CA LEU A 256 7.73 -3.13 -5.36
C LEU A 256 8.94 -2.33 -5.86
N ILE A 257 9.06 -2.15 -7.18
CA ILE A 257 10.14 -1.35 -7.78
C ILE A 257 10.03 0.10 -7.29
N LEU A 258 8.83 0.68 -7.30
CA LEU A 258 8.58 2.03 -6.79
C LEU A 258 8.97 2.13 -5.31
N THR A 259 8.60 1.16 -4.49
CA THR A 259 8.97 1.10 -3.06
C THR A 259 10.49 1.12 -2.88
N GLN A 260 11.24 0.36 -3.68
CA GLN A 260 12.70 0.34 -3.63
C GLN A 260 13.32 1.69 -4.05
N ILE A 261 12.77 2.32 -5.09
CA ILE A 261 13.21 3.66 -5.54
C ILE A 261 12.96 4.68 -4.43
N MET A 262 11.78 4.67 -3.80
CA MET A 262 11.46 5.55 -2.68
C MET A 262 12.37 5.31 -1.47
N CYS A 263 12.69 4.05 -1.15
CA CYS A 263 13.65 3.72 -0.11
C CYS A 263 15.02 4.34 -0.39
N LYS A 264 15.51 4.24 -1.63
CA LYS A 264 16.78 4.86 -2.04
C LYS A 264 16.72 6.38 -1.95
N ALA A 265 15.64 7.00 -2.45
CA ALA A 265 15.46 8.45 -2.43
C ALA A 265 15.42 9.04 -1.01
N MET A 266 14.88 8.27 -0.06
CA MET A 266 14.79 8.67 1.35
C MET A 266 15.98 8.17 2.19
N ASN A 267 17.00 7.58 1.57
CA ASN A 267 18.16 6.96 2.24
C ASN A 267 17.73 5.95 3.33
N ARG A 268 16.73 5.13 3.03
CA ARG A 268 16.16 4.12 3.92
C ARG A 268 16.32 2.72 3.33
N LYS A 269 16.47 1.71 4.17
CA LYS A 269 16.45 0.31 3.74
C LYS A 269 15.07 -0.28 4.02
N LEU A 270 14.45 -0.90 3.03
CA LEU A 270 13.13 -1.53 3.18
C LEU A 270 13.09 -2.52 4.36
N ALA A 271 14.14 -3.34 4.51
CA ALA A 271 14.25 -4.27 5.63
C ALA A 271 14.23 -3.57 7.01
N VAL A 272 14.79 -2.37 7.12
CA VAL A 272 14.80 -1.59 8.37
C VAL A 272 13.38 -1.11 8.70
N ILE A 273 12.62 -0.68 7.68
CA ILE A 273 11.21 -0.28 7.83
C ILE A 273 10.36 -1.48 8.20
N LEU A 274 10.53 -2.61 7.51
CA LEU A 274 9.83 -3.86 7.79
C LEU A 274 10.13 -4.41 9.19
N MET A 275 11.36 -4.27 9.68
CA MET A 275 11.75 -4.67 11.03
C MET A 275 11.38 -3.62 12.09
N GLY A 276 10.87 -2.42 11.69
CA GLY A 276 10.50 -1.29 12.55
C GLY A 276 11.66 -0.72 13.35
N LYS A 277 12.84 -0.82 12.82
CA LYS A 277 13.94 0.06 13.19
C LYS A 277 13.77 1.41 12.47
N THR A 278 12.50 1.86 12.32
CA THR A 278 12.25 3.25 11.99
C THR A 278 12.91 4.07 13.08
N SER A 279 13.63 5.12 12.70
CA SER A 279 14.24 6.01 13.67
C SER A 279 13.24 6.29 14.77
N ALA A 280 13.45 5.66 15.91
CA ALA A 280 12.86 6.12 17.15
C ALA A 280 13.34 7.56 17.26
N ALA A 281 12.38 8.46 17.33
CA ALA A 281 12.59 9.86 17.62
C ALA A 281 13.49 10.62 16.62
N MET A 282 12.92 11.56 15.91
CA MET A 282 13.53 12.86 16.11
C MET A 282 13.77 12.97 17.62
N PRO A 283 15.00 13.15 18.08
CA PRO A 283 15.21 13.58 19.44
C PRO A 283 14.31 14.80 19.67
N ASP A 284 13.77 14.93 20.87
CA ASP A 284 13.20 16.20 21.31
C ASP A 284 14.08 17.33 20.79
N PRO A 285 13.52 18.50 20.45
CA PRO A 285 14.29 19.57 19.78
C PRO A 285 15.50 20.10 20.56
N ILE A 286 16.01 19.39 21.53
CA ILE A 286 17.12 19.75 22.42
C ILE A 286 18.38 18.87 22.24
N ALA A 287 18.39 17.90 21.31
CA ALA A 287 19.58 17.10 21.02
C ALA A 287 19.88 17.01 19.52
N VAL A 288 20.27 18.13 18.93
CA VAL A 288 21.02 18.14 17.67
C VAL A 288 22.47 17.79 17.99
N THR A 289 22.73 16.50 18.17
CA THR A 289 24.11 16.02 18.16
C THR A 289 24.50 15.76 16.72
N ALA A 290 25.52 16.45 16.30
CA ALA A 290 26.14 16.47 15.00
C ALA A 290 26.20 15.09 14.31
N VAL A 291 25.78 15.05 13.05
CA VAL A 291 26.21 14.03 12.09
C VAL A 291 27.72 14.15 11.96
N GLN A 292 28.44 13.20 12.50
CA GLN A 292 29.87 13.02 12.22
C GLN A 292 30.03 12.64 10.75
N VAL A 293 30.28 13.62 9.92
CA VAL A 293 31.00 13.43 8.68
C VAL A 293 32.45 13.15 9.09
N ALA A 294 32.94 11.95 8.76
CA ALA A 294 34.35 11.63 8.90
C ALA A 294 35.16 12.62 8.02
N ALA A 295 35.72 13.60 8.66
CA ALA A 295 36.80 14.44 8.13
C ALA A 295 37.94 14.36 9.14
N GLU A 296 39.14 14.19 8.62
CA GLU A 296 40.40 14.07 9.33
C GLU A 296 40.65 15.23 10.32
N PRO A 297 41.53 15.05 11.30
CA PRO A 297 41.64 15.95 12.44
C PRO A 297 42.36 17.23 12.08
N VAL A 298 41.64 18.36 12.13
CA VAL A 298 42.29 19.66 12.30
C VAL A 298 41.83 20.25 13.62
N ALA A 299 42.80 20.42 14.50
CA ALA A 299 42.66 21.08 15.77
C ALA A 299 42.12 22.49 15.63
N GLU A 300 41.11 22.87 16.37
CA GLU A 300 41.05 24.08 17.18
C GLU A 300 39.66 24.23 17.80
N THR A 301 39.65 24.40 19.11
CA THR A 301 38.55 24.73 20.01
C THR A 301 37.75 25.93 19.51
N LYS A 302 36.48 25.72 19.02
CA LYS A 302 35.49 26.79 18.96
C LYS A 302 34.29 26.41 19.84
N LYS A 303 33.91 27.35 20.70
CA LYS A 303 32.71 27.32 21.55
C LYS A 303 31.50 26.87 20.69
N GLU A 304 30.72 25.92 21.20
CA GLU A 304 29.43 25.53 20.62
C GLU A 304 28.50 26.76 20.63
N GLU A 305 28.34 27.39 19.47
CA GLU A 305 27.30 28.38 19.25
C GLU A 305 25.94 27.68 19.30
N THR A 306 25.08 28.12 20.18
CA THR A 306 23.69 27.62 20.23
C THR A 306 22.95 28.07 18.97
N LEU A 307 21.93 27.30 18.50
CA LEU A 307 21.09 27.66 17.36
C LEU A 307 20.54 29.10 17.48
N GLY A 308 20.27 29.55 18.70
CA GLY A 308 19.84 30.93 19.00
C GLY A 308 20.91 31.97 18.69
N ASP A 309 22.18 31.67 18.96
CA ASP A 309 23.30 32.59 18.69
C ASP A 309 23.61 32.65 17.20
N ALA A 310 23.51 31.50 16.50
CA ALA A 310 23.64 31.44 15.03
C ALA A 310 22.54 32.25 14.32
N LEU A 311 21.28 32.17 14.80
CA LEU A 311 20.16 32.95 14.25
C LEU A 311 20.31 34.46 14.54
N ARG A 312 20.88 34.85 15.67
CA ARG A 312 21.12 36.27 16.02
C ARG A 312 22.27 36.88 15.24
N SER A 313 23.27 36.07 14.85
CA SER A 313 24.44 36.52 14.07
C SER A 313 24.22 36.42 12.55
N ALA A 314 23.17 35.74 12.10
CA ALA A 314 22.89 35.52 10.68
C ALA A 314 22.45 36.82 9.99
N LYS A 315 23.22 37.25 8.96
CA LYS A 315 22.88 38.40 8.11
C LYS A 315 21.96 38.02 6.92
N ARG A 316 21.82 36.76 6.62
CA ARG A 316 20.93 36.21 5.56
C ARG A 316 20.42 34.87 5.98
N ALA A 317 19.13 34.66 5.89
CA ALA A 317 18.48 33.39 6.14
C ALA A 317 17.78 32.90 4.86
N ILE A 318 17.94 31.64 4.50
CA ILE A 318 17.24 31.00 3.40
C ILE A 318 16.39 29.87 3.98
N ILE A 319 15.09 29.97 3.81
CA ILE A 319 14.15 28.93 4.24
C ILE A 319 13.89 28.02 3.04
N VAL A 320 14.29 26.75 3.15
CA VAL A 320 14.05 25.72 2.13
C VAL A 320 12.91 24.83 2.58
N PRO A 321 11.67 25.08 2.08
CA PRO A 321 10.53 24.26 2.45
C PRO A 321 10.66 22.84 1.87
N GLY A 322 10.45 21.83 2.70
CA GLY A 322 10.44 20.43 2.31
C GLY A 322 9.03 19.81 2.47
N TYR A 323 8.85 18.62 1.92
CA TYR A 323 7.59 17.87 2.03
C TYR A 323 7.15 17.63 3.49
N GLY A 324 8.10 17.47 4.41
CA GLY A 324 7.82 17.36 5.84
C GLY A 324 7.08 18.56 6.44
N MET A 325 7.32 19.77 5.93
CA MET A 325 6.61 20.98 6.33
C MET A 325 5.12 20.89 5.96
N ALA A 326 4.80 20.40 4.76
CA ALA A 326 3.43 20.20 4.30
C ALA A 326 2.71 19.11 5.11
N LEU A 327 3.40 18.00 5.40
CA LEU A 327 2.90 16.90 6.23
C LEU A 327 2.62 17.34 7.68
N ALA A 328 3.52 18.14 8.25
CA ALA A 328 3.36 18.69 9.58
C ALA A 328 2.36 19.85 9.65
N GLN A 329 1.84 20.32 8.48
CA GLN A 329 1.02 21.52 8.35
C GLN A 329 1.66 22.75 9.03
N ALA A 330 3.01 22.83 8.97
CA ALA A 330 3.80 23.86 9.63
C ALA A 330 4.00 25.12 8.75
N GLN A 331 3.35 25.22 7.59
CA GLN A 331 3.50 26.32 6.65
C GLN A 331 3.17 27.68 7.28
N HIS A 332 2.18 27.74 8.17
CA HIS A 332 1.82 28.98 8.86
C HIS A 332 2.88 29.42 9.85
N GLN A 333 3.48 28.46 10.58
CA GLN A 333 4.55 28.72 11.54
C GLN A 333 5.83 29.17 10.82
N VAL A 334 6.15 28.54 9.69
CA VAL A 334 7.31 28.91 8.85
C VAL A 334 7.10 30.30 8.26
N ARG A 335 5.89 30.65 7.80
CA ARG A 335 5.58 31.99 7.36
C ARG A 335 5.73 33.03 8.48
N GLN A 336 5.21 32.75 9.67
CA GLN A 336 5.40 33.65 10.82
C GLN A 336 6.87 33.84 11.19
N LEU A 337 7.69 32.79 11.03
CA LEU A 337 9.14 32.90 11.21
C LEU A 337 9.76 33.78 10.14
N ALA A 338 9.39 33.62 8.88
CA ALA A 338 9.86 34.46 7.76
C ALA A 338 9.49 35.93 7.98
N ASP A 339 8.23 36.20 8.29
CA ASP A 339 7.71 37.56 8.56
C ASP A 339 8.48 38.23 9.74
N LYS A 340 8.82 37.46 10.79
CA LYS A 340 9.64 37.96 11.90
C LYS A 340 11.09 38.21 11.52
N LEU A 341 11.68 37.38 10.65
CA LEU A 341 13.04 37.57 10.18
C LEU A 341 13.13 38.82 9.26
N GLU A 342 12.14 39.01 8.40
CA GLU A 342 12.05 40.21 7.55
C GLU A 342 11.83 41.50 8.38
N ALA A 343 11.05 41.44 9.45
CA ALA A 343 10.80 42.57 10.33
C ALA A 343 12.05 43.01 11.14
N ASN A 344 12.99 42.10 11.34
CA ASN A 344 14.23 42.37 12.06
C ASN A 344 15.41 42.73 11.16
N GLY A 345 15.21 42.85 9.83
CA GLY A 345 16.21 43.22 8.82
C GLY A 345 16.98 42.05 8.33
#